data_4686646d3e118b1c4e359f624711b6e1
#
_entry.id   4686646d3e118b1c4e359f624711b6e1
#
_cell.length_a   1.000
_cell.length_b   1.000
_cell.length_c   1.000
_cell.angle_alpha   90.00
_cell.angle_beta   90.00
_cell.angle_gamma   90.00
#
_symmetry.space_group_name_H-M   'P 1'
#
loop_
_entity.id
_entity.type
_entity.pdbx_description
1 polymer ?
#
loop_
_entity_poly.entity_id
_entity_poly.type
_entity_poly.pdbx_seq_one_letter_code
_entity_poly.pdbx_strand_id
1 'polypeptide(L)'
;FRSVTVKSNNDLTEFIGSVLWVCKSPYRNGHKRKNWYIDFKACNQTENAEFDSEKVVFSTFHSGGKGGQNVNKVETGVRAMYLPTGDVTICTDERSQLANKKKALIRLKNLVKNRNAAVKSKNSNLMRISHVNLERGNAAAKFAGEKFNRVY
;
A
#
# COMPACT_ATOMS: atom_id res chain seq x y z
N PHE A 1 11.27 5.02 -17.02
CA PHE A 1 10.93 4.47 -15.71
C PHE A 1 11.89 5.02 -14.67
N ARG A 2 11.36 5.44 -13.50
CA ARG A 2 12.18 5.97 -12.39
C ARG A 2 12.38 4.93 -11.28
N SER A 3 11.50 3.95 -11.18
CA SER A 3 11.57 2.86 -10.20
C SER A 3 10.87 1.61 -10.71
N VAL A 4 11.38 0.45 -10.31
CA VAL A 4 10.80 -0.88 -10.62
C VAL A 4 10.79 -1.69 -9.34
N THR A 5 9.72 -2.42 -9.08
CA THR A 5 9.64 -3.39 -7.99
C THR A 5 9.83 -4.80 -8.56
N VAL A 6 10.78 -5.53 -8.03
CA VAL A 6 11.09 -6.91 -8.43
C VAL A 6 10.81 -7.83 -7.25
N LYS A 7 10.13 -8.95 -7.51
CA LYS A 7 9.97 -10.06 -6.56
C LYS A 7 11.02 -11.12 -6.88
N SER A 8 11.76 -11.58 -5.89
CA SER A 8 12.73 -12.66 -6.02
C SER A 8 12.60 -13.62 -4.85
N ASN A 9 12.81 -14.91 -5.12
CA ASN A 9 12.92 -15.94 -4.09
C ASN A 9 14.36 -16.07 -3.55
N ASN A 10 15.32 -15.41 -4.22
CA ASN A 10 16.71 -15.39 -3.80
C ASN A 10 16.95 -14.26 -2.80
N ASP A 11 17.91 -14.47 -1.91
CA ASP A 11 18.39 -13.43 -1.02
C ASP A 11 19.12 -12.34 -1.82
N LEU A 12 18.61 -11.11 -1.74
CA LEU A 12 19.16 -9.92 -2.41
C LEU A 12 19.71 -8.91 -1.40
N THR A 13 19.94 -9.31 -0.16
CA THR A 13 20.44 -8.42 0.90
C THR A 13 21.78 -7.79 0.57
N GLU A 14 22.64 -8.48 -0.17
CA GLU A 14 23.93 -7.96 -0.60
C GLU A 14 23.85 -6.75 -1.54
N PHE A 15 22.71 -6.55 -2.22
CA PHE A 15 22.48 -5.43 -3.12
C PHE A 15 21.77 -4.25 -2.44
N ILE A 16 21.36 -4.38 -1.17
CA ILE A 16 20.68 -3.29 -0.47
C ILE A 16 21.64 -2.09 -0.36
N GLY A 17 21.21 -0.97 -0.91
CA GLY A 17 21.99 0.26 -1.00
C GLY A 17 22.20 0.71 -2.44
N SER A 18 23.26 1.46 -2.66
CA SER A 18 23.60 1.96 -3.99
C SER A 18 24.40 0.92 -4.78
N VAL A 19 23.96 0.61 -5.98
CA VAL A 19 24.67 -0.25 -6.94
C VAL A 19 25.16 0.58 -8.11
N LEU A 20 26.42 0.42 -8.47
CA LEU A 20 27.04 1.13 -9.59
C LEU A 20 27.17 0.22 -10.82
N TRP A 21 26.61 0.63 -11.92
CA TRP A 21 26.85 0.05 -13.22
C TRP A 21 27.73 0.97 -14.08
N VAL A 22 28.87 0.47 -14.53
CA VAL A 22 29.85 1.18 -15.36
C VAL A 22 29.77 0.65 -16.79
N CYS A 23 29.08 1.37 -17.65
CA CYS A 23 28.94 1.00 -19.05
C CYS A 23 28.53 2.22 -19.91
N LYS A 24 28.97 2.24 -21.18
CA LYS A 24 28.31 3.09 -22.19
C LYS A 24 26.95 2.47 -22.47
N SER A 25 25.87 3.19 -22.14
CA SER A 25 24.52 2.64 -22.30
C SER A 25 24.20 2.38 -23.77
N PRO A 26 23.86 1.14 -24.15
CA PRO A 26 23.45 0.83 -25.52
C PRO A 26 22.10 1.47 -25.88
N TYR A 27 21.31 1.86 -24.86
CA TYR A 27 19.98 2.48 -25.01
C TYR A 27 20.01 4.01 -25.20
N ARG A 28 21.19 4.64 -25.05
CA ARG A 28 21.37 6.08 -25.18
C ARG A 28 22.60 6.38 -26.02
N ASN A 29 22.44 6.36 -27.34
CA ASN A 29 23.51 6.68 -28.27
C ASN A 29 24.01 8.11 -28.05
N GLY A 30 25.34 8.28 -28.03
CA GLY A 30 25.98 9.61 -27.87
C GLY A 30 26.05 10.15 -26.44
N HIS A 31 25.51 9.45 -25.44
CA HIS A 31 25.54 9.93 -24.06
C HIS A 31 26.93 9.72 -23.43
N LYS A 32 27.56 10.80 -22.94
CA LYS A 32 28.91 10.79 -22.34
C LYS A 32 28.99 10.07 -20.99
N ARG A 33 27.86 9.84 -20.32
CA ARG A 33 27.81 9.24 -18.98
C ARG A 33 28.07 7.73 -19.05
N LYS A 34 29.00 7.25 -18.21
CA LYS A 34 29.33 5.83 -18.07
C LYS A 34 28.87 5.23 -16.74
N ASN A 35 28.72 6.04 -15.69
CA ASN A 35 28.40 5.59 -14.35
C ASN A 35 26.91 5.75 -14.09
N TRP A 36 26.23 4.65 -13.77
CA TRP A 36 24.81 4.58 -13.51
C TRP A 36 24.60 4.04 -12.10
N TYR A 37 24.03 4.86 -11.23
CA TYR A 37 23.71 4.45 -9.85
C TYR A 37 22.25 4.07 -9.74
N ILE A 38 22.00 2.93 -9.10
CA ILE A 38 20.68 2.37 -8.84
C ILE A 38 20.60 2.12 -7.34
N ASP A 39 19.54 2.57 -6.71
CA ASP A 39 19.27 2.33 -5.29
C ASP A 39 18.38 1.10 -5.12
N PHE A 40 18.86 0.10 -4.39
CA PHE A 40 18.11 -1.09 -4.03
C PHE A 40 17.63 -1.00 -2.60
N LYS A 41 16.33 -1.13 -2.41
CA LYS A 41 15.69 -1.13 -1.08
C LYS A 41 14.76 -2.31 -0.95
N ALA A 42 14.81 -2.96 0.22
CA ALA A 42 13.77 -3.91 0.58
C ALA A 42 12.43 -3.16 0.70
N CYS A 43 11.45 -3.64 -0.02
CA CYS A 43 10.10 -3.09 0.00
C CYS A 43 9.15 -4.15 0.54
N ASN A 44 8.59 -3.91 1.71
CA ASN A 44 7.48 -4.72 2.19
C ASN A 44 6.25 -4.35 1.36
N GLN A 45 5.89 -5.20 0.41
CA GLN A 45 4.60 -5.06 -0.24
C GLN A 45 3.53 -5.35 0.80
N THR A 46 2.90 -4.32 1.30
CA THR A 46 1.58 -4.47 1.91
C THR A 46 0.66 -4.92 0.77
N GLU A 47 0.30 -6.19 0.78
CA GLU A 47 -0.69 -6.72 -0.15
C GLU A 47 -1.95 -5.86 0.00
N ASN A 48 -2.33 -5.19 -1.07
CA ASN A 48 -3.63 -4.54 -1.14
C ASN A 48 -4.67 -5.65 -1.19
N ALA A 49 -5.06 -6.16 -0.02
CA ALA A 49 -6.14 -7.13 0.06
C ALA A 49 -7.39 -6.46 -0.52
N GLU A 50 -7.94 -7.06 -1.57
CA GLU A 50 -9.25 -6.66 -2.07
C GLU A 50 -10.27 -6.79 -0.94
N PHE A 51 -11.22 -5.86 -0.92
CA PHE A 51 -12.26 -5.87 0.10
C PHE A 51 -13.15 -7.10 -0.10
N ASP A 52 -13.13 -7.99 0.88
CA ASP A 52 -13.92 -9.19 0.92
C ASP A 52 -15.09 -8.99 1.89
N SER A 53 -16.31 -9.05 1.39
CA SER A 53 -17.51 -8.87 2.18
C SER A 53 -17.77 -10.01 3.17
N GLU A 54 -17.19 -11.20 2.93
CA GLU A 54 -17.35 -12.36 3.84
C GLU A 54 -16.57 -12.17 5.14
N LYS A 55 -15.52 -11.33 5.11
CA LYS A 55 -14.70 -10.99 6.29
C LYS A 55 -15.25 -9.81 7.10
N VAL A 56 -16.52 -9.44 6.87
CA VAL A 56 -17.19 -8.37 7.60
C VAL A 56 -18.08 -8.97 8.68
N VAL A 57 -17.83 -8.55 9.93
CA VAL A 57 -18.67 -8.89 11.07
C VAL A 57 -19.63 -7.75 11.36
N PHE A 58 -20.91 -8.08 11.54
CA PHE A 58 -21.93 -7.12 11.88
C PHE A 58 -22.39 -7.33 13.31
N SER A 59 -22.57 -6.25 14.05
CA SER A 59 -23.24 -6.23 15.33
C SER A 59 -24.35 -5.19 15.31
N THR A 60 -25.44 -5.45 15.99
CA THR A 60 -26.59 -4.55 16.11
C THR A 60 -26.60 -3.91 17.49
N PHE A 61 -27.20 -2.74 17.59
CA PHE A 61 -27.37 -2.01 18.84
C PHE A 61 -28.57 -1.08 18.77
N HIS A 62 -29.04 -0.65 19.93
CA HIS A 62 -30.11 0.34 20.02
C HIS A 62 -29.56 1.72 19.59
N SER A 63 -30.20 2.36 18.60
CA SER A 63 -29.84 3.71 18.22
C SER A 63 -30.23 4.65 19.36
N GLY A 64 -29.25 5.29 20.00
CA GLY A 64 -29.49 6.29 21.05
C GLY A 64 -30.12 7.55 20.48
N GLY A 65 -30.95 8.24 21.28
CA GLY A 65 -31.56 9.50 20.92
C GLY A 65 -32.89 9.74 21.64
N LYS A 66 -33.42 10.97 21.54
CA LYS A 66 -34.79 11.30 22.01
C LYS A 66 -35.79 10.62 21.07
N GLY A 67 -36.22 9.42 21.38
CA GLY A 67 -37.17 8.68 20.56
C GLY A 67 -38.23 7.96 21.40
N GLY A 68 -39.35 7.61 20.76
CA GLY A 68 -40.44 6.86 21.36
C GLY A 68 -40.12 5.39 21.57
N GLN A 69 -41.15 4.60 21.86
CA GLN A 69 -41.03 3.14 22.19
C GLN A 69 -40.22 2.32 21.21
N ASN A 70 -40.24 2.63 19.89
CA ASN A 70 -39.51 1.92 18.85
C ASN A 70 -37.98 2.09 18.97
N VAL A 71 -37.48 3.26 19.31
CA VAL A 71 -36.04 3.52 19.43
C VAL A 71 -35.44 2.74 20.59
N ASN A 72 -36.20 2.56 21.65
CA ASN A 72 -35.77 1.87 22.87
C ASN A 72 -35.96 0.33 22.83
N LYS A 73 -36.80 -0.18 21.92
CA LYS A 73 -37.12 -1.61 21.83
C LYS A 73 -36.50 -2.32 20.64
N VAL A 74 -36.12 -1.59 19.56
CA VAL A 74 -35.65 -2.21 18.32
C VAL A 74 -34.20 -1.81 18.06
N GLU A 75 -33.35 -2.80 17.84
CA GLU A 75 -31.95 -2.61 17.47
C GLU A 75 -31.83 -2.27 15.97
N THR A 76 -31.98 -1.02 15.61
CA THR A 76 -31.86 -0.54 14.23
C THR A 76 -30.45 -0.12 13.88
N GLY A 77 -29.62 0.24 14.86
CA GLY A 77 -28.23 0.61 14.67
C GLY A 77 -27.38 -0.61 14.27
N VAL A 78 -26.47 -0.41 13.31
CA VAL A 78 -25.57 -1.44 12.81
C VAL A 78 -24.13 -0.95 12.90
N ARG A 79 -23.28 -1.80 13.48
CA ARG A 79 -21.82 -1.66 13.47
C ARG A 79 -21.25 -2.75 12.58
N ALA A 80 -20.47 -2.36 11.59
CA ALA A 80 -19.75 -3.26 10.70
C ALA A 80 -18.26 -3.15 10.94
N MET A 81 -17.57 -4.29 11.11
CA MET A 81 -16.13 -4.39 11.33
C MET A 81 -15.50 -5.27 10.27
N TYR A 82 -14.46 -4.80 9.62
CA TYR A 82 -13.66 -5.57 8.68
C TYR A 82 -12.49 -6.23 9.40
N LEU A 83 -12.54 -7.56 9.53
CA LEU A 83 -11.59 -8.34 10.32
C LEU A 83 -10.12 -8.13 9.94
N PRO A 84 -9.73 -8.11 8.62
CA PRO A 84 -8.31 -8.04 8.25
C PRO A 84 -7.61 -6.74 8.65
N THR A 85 -8.36 -5.62 8.71
CA THR A 85 -7.78 -4.30 9.00
C THR A 85 -8.25 -3.70 10.33
N GLY A 86 -9.28 -4.30 10.95
CA GLY A 86 -9.91 -3.77 12.16
C GLY A 86 -10.71 -2.50 11.93
N ASP A 87 -10.94 -2.11 10.67
CA ASP A 87 -11.73 -0.91 10.36
C ASP A 87 -13.19 -1.11 10.75
N VAL A 88 -13.77 -0.09 11.39
CA VAL A 88 -15.14 -0.13 11.92
C VAL A 88 -15.94 1.03 11.38
N THR A 89 -17.20 0.77 11.04
CA THR A 89 -18.18 1.79 10.68
C THR A 89 -19.49 1.57 11.43
N ILE A 90 -20.20 2.65 11.71
CA ILE A 90 -21.50 2.64 12.38
C ILE A 90 -22.51 3.32 11.46
N CYS A 91 -23.72 2.78 11.41
CA CYS A 91 -24.83 3.35 10.67
C CYS A 91 -26.13 3.27 11.49
N THR A 92 -26.75 4.42 11.67
CA THR A 92 -28.03 4.59 12.40
C THR A 92 -29.01 5.46 11.61
N ASP A 93 -28.75 5.69 10.33
CA ASP A 93 -29.44 6.70 9.51
C ASP A 93 -30.88 6.33 9.19
N GLU A 94 -31.13 5.02 9.05
CA GLU A 94 -32.41 4.51 8.58
C GLU A 94 -33.20 3.82 9.70
N ARG A 95 -34.50 3.78 9.52
CA ARG A 95 -35.39 3.03 10.44
C ARG A 95 -35.28 1.52 10.29
N SER A 96 -34.80 1.05 9.14
CA SER A 96 -34.62 -0.37 8.85
C SER A 96 -33.19 -0.82 9.15
N GLN A 97 -33.05 -1.84 10.00
CA GLN A 97 -31.77 -2.50 10.29
C GLN A 97 -31.08 -2.99 8.99
N LEU A 98 -31.86 -3.56 8.06
CA LEU A 98 -31.32 -4.06 6.78
C LEU A 98 -30.78 -2.91 5.93
N ALA A 99 -31.44 -1.76 5.90
CA ALA A 99 -30.97 -0.58 5.18
C ALA A 99 -29.68 -0.03 5.82
N ASN A 100 -29.60 0.02 7.15
CA ASN A 100 -28.39 0.40 7.88
C ASN A 100 -27.24 -0.58 7.63
N LYS A 101 -27.51 -1.89 7.56
CA LYS A 101 -26.50 -2.91 7.22
C LYS A 101 -25.90 -2.67 5.82
N LYS A 102 -26.74 -2.41 4.82
CA LYS A 102 -26.29 -2.11 3.46
C LYS A 102 -25.46 -0.83 3.42
N LYS A 103 -25.89 0.24 4.09
CA LYS A 103 -25.14 1.51 4.16
C LYS A 103 -23.82 1.36 4.90
N ALA A 104 -23.79 0.63 6.03
CA ALA A 104 -22.58 0.36 6.78
C ALA A 104 -21.55 -0.39 5.92
N LEU A 105 -21.99 -1.38 5.14
CA LEU A 105 -21.10 -2.11 4.22
C LEU A 105 -20.48 -1.19 3.16
N ILE A 106 -21.28 -0.30 2.55
CA ILE A 106 -20.79 0.66 1.55
C ILE A 106 -19.77 1.61 2.17
N ARG A 107 -20.06 2.14 3.38
CA ARG A 107 -19.15 3.02 4.11
C ARG A 107 -17.85 2.31 4.44
N LEU A 108 -17.92 1.07 4.92
CA LEU A 108 -16.75 0.26 5.25
C LEU A 108 -15.88 0.00 4.04
N LYS A 109 -16.48 -0.38 2.91
CA LYS A 109 -15.78 -0.56 1.63
C LYS A 109 -15.03 0.70 1.19
N ASN A 110 -15.68 1.87 1.30
CA ASN A 110 -15.06 3.14 0.95
C ASN A 110 -13.91 3.50 1.91
N LEU A 111 -14.07 3.22 3.21
CA LEU A 111 -13.04 3.46 4.21
C LEU A 111 -11.79 2.62 3.93
N VAL A 112 -11.94 1.32 3.68
CA VAL A 112 -10.85 0.41 3.33
C VAL A 112 -10.18 0.84 2.02
N LYS A 113 -10.96 1.22 1.00
CA LYS A 113 -10.44 1.73 -0.27
C LYS A 113 -9.59 2.99 -0.08
N ASN A 114 -10.08 3.96 0.69
CA ASN A 114 -9.37 5.21 0.98
C ASN A 114 -8.08 4.96 1.77
N ARG A 115 -8.10 4.04 2.74
CA ARG A 115 -6.92 3.62 3.48
C ARG A 115 -5.86 3.01 2.56
N ASN A 116 -6.27 2.08 1.69
CA ASN A 116 -5.35 1.46 0.73
C ASN A 116 -4.75 2.50 -0.24
N ALA A 117 -5.55 3.45 -0.70
CA ALA A 117 -5.08 4.55 -1.54
C ALA A 117 -4.07 5.45 -0.80
N ALA A 118 -4.33 5.77 0.47
CA ALA A 118 -3.41 6.55 1.31
C ALA A 118 -2.08 5.84 1.55
N VAL A 119 -2.10 4.52 1.80
CA VAL A 119 -0.89 3.70 1.96
C VAL A 119 -0.09 3.69 0.65
N LYS A 120 -0.76 3.48 -0.49
CA LYS A 120 -0.11 3.52 -1.81
C LYS A 120 0.54 4.87 -2.11
N SER A 121 -0.14 5.97 -1.79
CA SER A 121 0.39 7.33 -1.94
C SER A 121 1.61 7.58 -1.06
N LYS A 122 1.57 7.16 0.21
CA LYS A 122 2.72 7.26 1.13
C LYS A 122 3.92 6.49 0.60
N ASN A 123 3.73 5.24 0.14
CA ASN A 123 4.81 4.42 -0.41
C ASN A 123 5.41 5.06 -1.67
N SER A 124 4.58 5.62 -2.56
CA SER A 124 5.05 6.34 -3.75
C SER A 124 5.88 7.57 -3.40
N ASN A 125 5.47 8.34 -2.38
CA ASN A 125 6.23 9.49 -1.91
C ASN A 125 7.56 9.10 -1.27
N LEU A 126 7.59 8.03 -0.46
CA LEU A 126 8.82 7.49 0.11
C LEU A 126 9.81 7.06 -0.97
N MET A 127 9.34 6.37 -2.01
CA MET A 127 10.17 6.00 -3.16
C MET A 127 10.71 7.23 -3.89
N ARG A 128 9.92 8.29 -4.03
CA ARG A 128 10.38 9.54 -4.66
C ARG A 128 11.46 10.23 -3.84
N ILE A 129 11.30 10.32 -2.52
CA ILE A 129 12.28 10.91 -1.61
C ILE A 129 13.57 10.09 -1.64
N SER A 130 13.50 8.77 -1.59
CA SER A 130 14.67 7.92 -1.65
C SER A 130 15.46 8.09 -2.95
N HIS A 131 14.76 8.30 -4.06
CA HIS A 131 15.42 8.57 -5.35
C HIS A 131 16.18 9.90 -5.37
N VAL A 132 15.71 10.92 -4.65
CA VAL A 132 16.40 12.21 -4.51
C VAL A 132 17.65 12.07 -3.63
N ASN A 133 17.56 11.25 -2.58
CA ASN A 133 18.62 11.04 -1.60
C ASN A 133 19.59 9.90 -2.00
N LEU A 134 19.64 9.52 -3.27
CA LEU A 134 20.55 8.48 -3.76
C LEU A 134 22.01 8.85 -3.49
N GLU A 135 22.67 8.10 -2.63
CA GLU A 135 24.11 8.26 -2.37
C GLU A 135 24.93 7.79 -3.56
N ARG A 136 25.78 8.70 -4.05
CA ARG A 136 26.69 8.43 -5.17
C ARG A 136 28.11 8.36 -4.62
N GLY A 137 28.76 7.20 -4.77
CA GLY A 137 30.15 7.06 -4.35
C GLY A 137 30.45 5.81 -3.56
N ASN A 138 29.61 5.43 -2.60
CA ASN A 138 29.79 4.19 -1.82
C ASN A 138 28.82 3.10 -2.31
N ALA A 139 29.20 2.42 -3.40
CA ALA A 139 28.37 1.38 -4.00
C ALA A 139 28.56 0.04 -3.27
N ALA A 140 27.45 -0.58 -2.82
CA ALA A 140 27.43 -1.91 -2.22
C ALA A 140 27.88 -2.98 -3.21
N ALA A 141 27.58 -2.80 -4.49
CA ALA A 141 28.05 -3.68 -5.56
C ALA A 141 28.39 -2.87 -6.83
N LYS A 142 29.38 -3.34 -7.59
CA LYS A 142 29.81 -2.71 -8.85
C LYS A 142 29.68 -3.73 -9.98
N PHE A 143 29.15 -3.28 -11.11
CA PHE A 143 29.02 -4.06 -12.34
C PHE A 143 29.63 -3.29 -13.51
N ALA A 144 30.24 -3.99 -14.44
CA ALA A 144 30.85 -3.40 -15.63
C ALA A 144 30.41 -4.12 -16.91
N GLY A 145 30.39 -3.32 -18.01
CA GLY A 145 30.07 -3.82 -19.34
C GLY A 145 28.57 -4.08 -19.57
N GLU A 146 28.24 -4.45 -20.79
CA GLU A 146 26.87 -4.71 -21.23
C GLU A 146 26.27 -5.97 -20.60
N LYS A 147 27.10 -6.94 -20.23
CA LYS A 147 26.70 -8.21 -19.63
C LYS A 147 26.63 -8.17 -18.10
N PHE A 148 26.72 -7.00 -17.49
CA PHE A 148 26.66 -6.81 -16.03
C PHE A 148 27.66 -7.70 -15.26
N ASN A 149 28.91 -7.79 -15.73
CA ASN A 149 29.94 -8.53 -15.03
C ASN A 149 30.24 -7.86 -13.68
N ARG A 150 30.20 -8.61 -12.59
CA ARG A 150 30.52 -8.11 -11.25
C ARG A 150 32.01 -7.76 -11.18
N VAL A 151 32.31 -6.58 -10.65
CA VAL A 151 33.67 -6.11 -10.39
C VAL A 151 33.84 -6.02 -8.89
N TYR A 152 34.83 -6.71 -8.36
CA TYR A 152 35.16 -6.73 -6.94
C TYR A 152 36.08 -5.57 -6.56
#